data_7ce1f03393ebb76b24ddb54f9835ce5d
#
_entry.id   7ce1f03393ebb76b24ddb54f9835ce5d
#
_cell.length_a   1.000
_cell.length_b   1.000
_cell.length_c   1.000
_cell.angle_alpha   90.00
_cell.angle_beta   90.00
_cell.angle_gamma   90.00
#
_symmetry.space_group_name_H-M   'P 1'
#
loop_
_entity.id
_entity.type
_entity.pdbx_description
1 polymer ?
#
loop_
_entity_poly.entity_id
_entity_poly.type
_entity_poly.pdbx_seq_one_letter_code
_entity_poly.pdbx_strand_id
1 'polypeptide(L)'
;FVFPQALFLVLFAGASVSTMAMPETSTNAMSLTVEEARISKLRELHPEVADRYSDIVNQAKSSFDHAGDYEEMSLLTHHTGKKLWEAAKRTVAEQAILDDRSLYWSRLSLTAYLRASQFAVPLSSNQRISLIERLENSSRGRDSIEFTAGAVKKILVTGFDPFLLDKHIDQSNPSGIVALNLDGQTLTYGQASAEIQTAIFPVRFEDFDAGEVEQLIEPLLKTRQVDMIVTVSMGRTDFDLEHFPGRRRSSDSPDN
;
A
#
# COMPACT_ATOMS: atom_id res chain seq x y z
N PHE A 1 -88.87 22.09 -24.82
CA PHE A 1 -87.85 23.14 -24.81
C PHE A 1 -86.52 22.50 -24.42
N VAL A 2 -85.59 22.36 -25.40
CA VAL A 2 -84.29 21.78 -25.24
C VAL A 2 -83.28 22.92 -25.36
N PHE A 3 -82.46 23.14 -24.36
CA PHE A 3 -81.26 24.01 -24.43
C PHE A 3 -80.03 23.22 -24.70
N PRO A 4 -79.14 23.57 -25.66
CA PRO A 4 -77.88 22.90 -25.88
C PRO A 4 -76.85 23.44 -24.87
N GLN A 5 -76.17 22.50 -24.23
CA GLN A 5 -74.98 22.75 -23.41
C GLN A 5 -73.77 23.05 -24.30
N ALA A 6 -73.16 24.21 -24.16
CA ALA A 6 -71.91 24.54 -24.80
C ALA A 6 -70.71 23.91 -23.98
N LEU A 7 -69.94 23.04 -24.61
CA LEU A 7 -68.75 22.43 -24.05
C LEU A 7 -67.56 23.40 -24.24
N PHE A 8 -67.04 23.98 -23.16
CA PHE A 8 -65.80 24.75 -23.17
C PHE A 8 -64.62 23.79 -23.00
N LEU A 9 -63.81 23.62 -24.04
CA LEU A 9 -62.55 22.89 -24.01
C LEU A 9 -61.47 23.88 -23.59
N VAL A 10 -60.93 23.76 -22.34
CA VAL A 10 -59.78 24.54 -21.87
C VAL A 10 -58.51 23.71 -22.17
N LEU A 11 -57.76 24.14 -23.18
CA LEU A 11 -56.42 23.59 -23.49
C LEU A 11 -55.41 24.21 -22.47
N PHE A 12 -54.97 23.38 -21.52
CA PHE A 12 -53.79 23.68 -20.73
C PHE A 12 -52.54 23.36 -21.55
N ALA A 13 -51.83 24.38 -22.00
CA ALA A 13 -50.47 24.24 -22.51
C ALA A 13 -49.53 23.98 -21.31
N GLY A 14 -49.19 22.72 -21.06
CA GLY A 14 -48.19 22.33 -20.09
C GLY A 14 -46.77 22.73 -20.57
N ALA A 15 -46.22 23.80 -20.02
CA ALA A 15 -44.82 24.11 -20.17
C ALA A 15 -44.02 23.08 -19.36
N SER A 16 -43.38 22.13 -20.03
CA SER A 16 -42.40 21.22 -19.44
C SER A 16 -41.18 22.03 -19.05
N VAL A 17 -41.02 22.33 -17.78
CA VAL A 17 -39.77 22.85 -17.23
C VAL A 17 -38.82 21.66 -17.17
N SER A 18 -37.92 21.53 -18.15
CA SER A 18 -36.76 20.65 -18.05
C SER A 18 -35.84 21.20 -16.95
N THR A 19 -35.95 20.65 -15.77
CA THR A 19 -34.91 20.79 -14.75
C THR A 19 -33.67 20.14 -15.29
N MET A 20 -32.71 20.92 -15.80
CA MET A 20 -31.35 20.45 -15.98
C MET A 20 -30.84 20.02 -14.61
N ALA A 21 -30.74 18.71 -14.40
CA ALA A 21 -29.99 18.17 -13.29
C ALA A 21 -28.55 18.66 -13.47
N MET A 22 -28.09 19.51 -12.58
CA MET A 22 -26.68 19.82 -12.45
C MET A 22 -25.97 18.48 -12.23
N PRO A 23 -24.85 18.19 -12.92
CA PRO A 23 -24.09 16.99 -12.60
C PRO A 23 -23.71 17.11 -11.12
N GLU A 24 -24.19 16.18 -10.31
CA GLU A 24 -23.65 15.96 -8.98
C GLU A 24 -22.17 15.70 -9.19
N THR A 25 -21.32 16.64 -8.79
CA THR A 25 -19.90 16.42 -8.62
C THR A 25 -19.78 15.46 -7.44
N SER A 26 -20.02 14.18 -7.72
CA SER A 26 -19.74 13.09 -6.83
C SER A 26 -18.25 13.19 -6.53
N THR A 27 -17.92 13.70 -5.36
CA THR A 27 -16.56 13.65 -4.84
C THR A 27 -16.22 12.19 -4.63
N ASN A 28 -15.49 11.59 -5.57
CA ASN A 28 -15.06 10.18 -5.51
C ASN A 28 -14.00 9.93 -4.41
N ALA A 29 -13.98 10.75 -3.36
CA ALA A 29 -13.20 10.54 -2.17
C ALA A 29 -13.72 9.29 -1.43
N MET A 30 -12.81 8.43 -1.02
CA MET A 30 -13.12 7.20 -0.28
C MET A 30 -12.90 7.44 1.21
N SER A 31 -13.61 6.68 2.06
CA SER A 31 -13.38 6.69 3.51
C SER A 31 -12.00 6.11 3.85
N LEU A 32 -11.39 6.61 4.91
CA LEU A 32 -10.14 6.07 5.44
C LEU A 32 -10.34 4.63 5.94
N THR A 33 -9.30 3.84 5.83
CA THR A 33 -9.25 2.52 6.49
C THR A 33 -9.05 2.68 8.00
N VAL A 34 -9.24 1.59 8.74
CA VAL A 34 -8.98 1.56 10.19
C VAL A 34 -7.51 1.87 10.50
N GLU A 35 -6.58 1.38 9.67
CA GLU A 35 -5.15 1.69 9.79
C GLU A 35 -4.89 3.18 9.55
N GLU A 36 -5.40 3.73 8.46
CA GLU A 36 -5.24 5.14 8.09
C GLU A 36 -5.81 6.10 9.14
N ALA A 37 -6.89 5.72 9.82
CA ALA A 37 -7.48 6.51 10.90
C ALA A 37 -6.57 6.66 12.13
N ARG A 38 -5.57 5.77 12.29
CA ARG A 38 -4.60 5.82 13.42
C ARG A 38 -3.47 6.84 13.23
N ILE A 39 -3.29 7.39 12.02
CA ILE A 39 -2.18 8.32 11.69
C ILE A 39 -2.14 9.54 12.64
N SER A 40 -3.29 10.10 12.98
CA SER A 40 -3.37 11.26 13.88
C SER A 40 -2.85 10.93 15.28
N LYS A 41 -3.23 9.76 15.82
CA LYS A 41 -2.76 9.28 17.12
C LYS A 41 -1.26 9.00 17.11
N LEU A 42 -0.72 8.38 16.06
CA LEU A 42 0.72 8.18 15.94
C LEU A 42 1.46 9.53 15.94
N ARG A 43 1.00 10.48 15.12
CA ARG A 43 1.67 11.78 15.00
C ARG A 43 1.68 12.56 16.31
N GLU A 44 0.66 12.40 17.14
CA GLU A 44 0.60 13.00 18.48
C GLU A 44 1.60 12.35 19.45
N LEU A 45 1.71 11.02 19.43
CA LEU A 45 2.50 10.26 20.39
C LEU A 45 3.96 10.04 19.97
N HIS A 46 4.20 9.91 18.67
CA HIS A 46 5.49 9.54 18.06
C HIS A 46 5.80 10.39 16.83
N PRO A 47 5.91 11.73 16.98
CA PRO A 47 6.19 12.62 15.85
C PRO A 47 7.50 12.28 15.14
N GLU A 48 8.51 11.81 15.85
CA GLU A 48 9.80 11.40 15.29
C GLU A 48 9.71 10.23 14.31
N VAL A 49 8.71 9.36 14.48
CA VAL A 49 8.41 8.26 13.55
C VAL A 49 7.64 8.78 12.35
N ALA A 50 6.63 9.64 12.60
CA ALA A 50 5.78 10.19 11.56
C ALA A 50 6.54 11.12 10.60
N ASP A 51 7.53 11.85 11.11
CA ASP A 51 8.20 12.93 10.39
C ASP A 51 9.53 12.53 9.74
N ARG A 52 10.05 11.32 10.02
CA ARG A 52 11.34 10.87 9.46
C ARG A 52 11.46 11.00 7.96
N TYR A 53 10.40 10.70 7.21
CA TYR A 53 10.34 10.83 5.75
C TYR A 53 9.36 11.91 5.29
N SER A 54 9.11 12.93 6.14
CA SER A 54 8.19 14.04 5.86
C SER A 54 8.50 14.77 4.56
N ASP A 55 9.77 14.95 4.22
CA ASP A 55 10.16 15.60 2.96
C ASP A 55 9.69 14.80 1.73
N ILE A 56 9.84 13.46 1.77
CA ILE A 56 9.35 12.58 0.70
C ILE A 56 7.83 12.66 0.61
N VAL A 57 7.15 12.56 1.76
CA VAL A 57 5.69 12.59 1.85
C VAL A 57 5.13 13.93 1.35
N ASN A 58 5.70 15.05 1.79
CA ASN A 58 5.23 16.38 1.41
C ASN A 58 5.49 16.67 -0.08
N GLN A 59 6.67 16.29 -0.59
CA GLN A 59 6.98 16.40 -2.01
C GLN A 59 6.01 15.57 -2.86
N ALA A 60 5.70 14.33 -2.43
CA ALA A 60 4.76 13.47 -3.14
C ALA A 60 3.36 14.06 -3.18
N LYS A 61 2.83 14.54 -2.04
CA LYS A 61 1.51 15.19 -1.98
C LYS A 61 1.44 16.38 -2.93
N SER A 62 2.44 17.26 -2.89
CA SER A 62 2.51 18.39 -3.82
C SER A 62 2.55 17.94 -5.28
N SER A 63 3.32 16.88 -5.60
CA SER A 63 3.39 16.36 -6.97
C SER A 63 2.03 15.77 -7.42
N PHE A 64 1.33 15.06 -6.55
CA PHE A 64 0.00 14.51 -6.85
C PHE A 64 -1.02 15.61 -7.10
N ASP A 65 -0.97 16.73 -6.35
CA ASP A 65 -1.88 17.86 -6.53
C ASP A 65 -1.68 18.56 -7.89
N HIS A 66 -0.48 18.49 -8.46
CA HIS A 66 -0.10 19.16 -9.71
C HIS A 66 -0.01 18.22 -10.90
N ALA A 67 -0.28 16.93 -10.74
CA ALA A 67 -0.28 15.98 -11.85
C ALA A 67 -1.29 16.40 -12.93
N GLY A 68 -0.87 16.34 -14.19
CA GLY A 68 -1.68 16.75 -15.33
C GLY A 68 -2.71 15.70 -15.75
N ASP A 69 -2.41 14.42 -15.50
CA ASP A 69 -3.28 13.30 -15.84
C ASP A 69 -3.04 12.09 -14.93
N TYR A 70 -3.84 11.03 -15.15
CA TYR A 70 -3.74 9.79 -14.37
C TYR A 70 -2.41 9.05 -14.59
N GLU A 71 -1.87 9.06 -15.79
CA GLU A 71 -0.61 8.35 -16.12
C GLU A 71 0.57 9.01 -15.41
N GLU A 72 0.65 10.33 -15.41
CA GLU A 72 1.64 11.06 -14.64
C GLU A 72 1.51 10.78 -13.16
N MET A 73 0.28 10.81 -12.62
CA MET A 73 0.02 10.49 -11.21
C MET A 73 0.43 9.06 -10.86
N SER A 74 0.21 8.11 -11.76
CA SER A 74 0.61 6.71 -11.61
C SER A 74 2.14 6.55 -11.57
N LEU A 75 2.88 7.25 -12.43
CA LEU A 75 4.34 7.28 -12.42
C LEU A 75 4.90 7.92 -11.15
N LEU A 76 4.35 9.05 -10.74
CA LEU A 76 4.73 9.74 -9.50
C LEU A 76 4.51 8.85 -8.28
N THR A 77 3.39 8.13 -8.24
CA THR A 77 3.05 7.19 -7.16
C THR A 77 4.07 6.06 -7.07
N HIS A 78 4.41 5.43 -8.19
CA HIS A 78 5.43 4.39 -8.26
C HIS A 78 6.82 4.90 -7.81
N HIS A 79 7.26 6.04 -8.33
CA HIS A 79 8.54 6.63 -7.96
C HIS A 79 8.59 7.00 -6.47
N THR A 80 7.48 7.50 -5.92
CA THR A 80 7.38 7.82 -4.49
C THR A 80 7.52 6.58 -3.62
N GLY A 81 6.85 5.49 -3.97
CA GLY A 81 6.97 4.23 -3.25
C GLY A 81 8.41 3.69 -3.26
N LYS A 82 9.07 3.66 -4.44
CA LYS A 82 10.48 3.29 -4.55
C LYS A 82 11.39 4.20 -3.72
N LYS A 83 11.14 5.50 -3.72
CA LYS A 83 11.93 6.46 -2.94
C LYS A 83 11.80 6.23 -1.43
N LEU A 84 10.60 5.86 -0.95
CA LEU A 84 10.38 5.47 0.45
C LEU A 84 11.10 4.17 0.78
N TRP A 85 11.01 3.15 -0.07
CA TRP A 85 11.71 1.87 0.10
C TRP A 85 13.23 2.07 0.23
N GLU A 86 13.82 2.80 -0.72
CA GLU A 86 15.26 3.09 -0.70
C GLU A 86 15.69 3.96 0.50
N ALA A 87 14.83 4.89 0.94
CA ALA A 87 15.11 5.67 2.14
C ALA A 87 15.10 4.80 3.40
N ALA A 88 14.16 3.86 3.51
CA ALA A 88 14.08 2.94 4.64
C ALA A 88 15.28 1.98 4.68
N LYS A 89 15.68 1.41 3.54
CA LYS A 89 16.89 0.59 3.42
C LYS A 89 18.13 1.33 3.92
N ARG A 90 18.35 2.57 3.43
CA ARG A 90 19.48 3.39 3.89
C ARG A 90 19.43 3.67 5.40
N THR A 91 18.24 3.94 5.92
CA THR A 91 18.08 4.19 7.36
C THR A 91 18.50 2.98 8.19
N VAL A 92 18.09 1.78 7.77
CA VAL A 92 18.44 0.54 8.48
C VAL A 92 19.91 0.16 8.28
N ALA A 93 20.39 0.12 7.03
CA ALA A 93 21.71 -0.42 6.70
C ALA A 93 22.85 0.56 6.99
N GLU A 94 22.68 1.85 6.66
CA GLU A 94 23.76 2.85 6.75
C GLU A 94 23.74 3.63 8.07
N GLN A 95 22.54 3.91 8.60
CA GLN A 95 22.38 4.67 9.83
C GLN A 95 22.22 3.78 11.07
N ALA A 96 22.13 2.46 10.87
CA ALA A 96 21.90 1.47 11.93
C ALA A 96 20.67 1.75 12.80
N ILE A 97 19.65 2.41 12.23
CA ILE A 97 18.38 2.65 12.91
C ILE A 97 17.45 1.48 12.58
N LEU A 98 17.38 0.50 13.47
CA LEU A 98 16.59 -0.71 13.32
C LEU A 98 15.10 -0.42 13.57
N ASP A 99 14.45 0.27 12.63
CA ASP A 99 13.08 0.73 12.74
C ASP A 99 12.37 0.76 11.38
N ASP A 100 11.32 -0.04 11.22
CA ASP A 100 10.49 -0.13 10.02
C ASP A 100 9.25 0.77 10.07
N ARG A 101 8.92 1.33 11.25
CA ARG A 101 7.69 2.11 11.49
C ARG A 101 7.58 3.33 10.58
N SER A 102 8.67 4.05 10.38
CA SER A 102 8.65 5.26 9.57
C SER A 102 8.29 4.99 8.10
N LEU A 103 8.71 3.83 7.55
CA LEU A 103 8.28 3.39 6.22
C LEU A 103 6.78 3.10 6.19
N TYR A 104 6.29 2.30 7.14
CA TYR A 104 4.89 1.94 7.26
C TYR A 104 3.98 3.18 7.36
N TRP A 105 4.27 4.08 8.30
CA TRP A 105 3.43 5.25 8.55
C TRP A 105 3.50 6.31 7.44
N SER A 106 4.64 6.45 6.76
CA SER A 106 4.76 7.33 5.59
C SER A 106 3.97 6.82 4.41
N ARG A 107 4.04 5.49 4.12
CA ARG A 107 3.18 4.84 3.12
C ARG A 107 1.71 5.07 3.45
N LEU A 108 1.30 4.79 4.69
CA LEU A 108 -0.08 4.92 5.14
C LEU A 108 -0.58 6.38 5.05
N SER A 109 0.27 7.37 5.33
CA SER A 109 -0.05 8.79 5.15
C SER A 109 -0.31 9.15 3.68
N LEU A 110 0.37 8.51 2.75
CA LEU A 110 0.19 8.73 1.32
C LEU A 110 -1.02 7.96 0.77
N THR A 111 -1.28 6.73 1.25
CA THR A 111 -2.50 5.99 0.85
C THR A 111 -3.75 6.72 1.32
N ALA A 112 -3.76 7.22 2.56
CA ALA A 112 -4.83 8.05 3.08
C ALA A 112 -5.03 9.33 2.24
N TYR A 113 -3.94 9.95 1.80
CA TYR A 113 -4.01 11.13 0.94
C TYR A 113 -4.59 10.81 -0.43
N LEU A 114 -4.14 9.75 -1.09
CA LEU A 114 -4.67 9.29 -2.38
C LEU A 114 -6.15 8.91 -2.28
N ARG A 115 -6.56 8.37 -1.15
CA ARG A 115 -7.94 7.92 -0.88
C ARG A 115 -8.91 9.10 -0.68
N ALA A 116 -8.54 10.06 0.14
CA ALA A 116 -9.46 11.07 0.65
C ALA A 116 -9.36 12.44 -0.05
N SER A 117 -8.22 12.77 -0.70
CA SER A 117 -8.01 14.09 -1.30
C SER A 117 -8.74 14.25 -2.62
N GLN A 118 -9.08 15.50 -2.93
CA GLN A 118 -9.53 15.90 -4.26
C GLN A 118 -8.32 16.41 -5.04
N PHE A 119 -8.19 15.91 -6.27
CA PHE A 119 -7.10 16.29 -7.16
C PHE A 119 -7.65 17.08 -8.36
N ALA A 120 -6.80 17.86 -9.00
CA ALA A 120 -7.14 18.53 -10.26
C ALA A 120 -7.53 17.52 -11.34
N VAL A 121 -6.87 16.36 -11.36
CA VAL A 121 -7.23 15.20 -12.20
C VAL A 121 -8.41 14.47 -11.56
N PRO A 122 -9.57 14.39 -12.23
CA PRO A 122 -10.68 13.62 -11.71
C PRO A 122 -10.36 12.12 -11.73
N LEU A 123 -10.39 11.49 -10.56
CA LEU A 123 -10.10 10.07 -10.39
C LEU A 123 -11.38 9.29 -10.07
N SER A 124 -11.60 8.20 -10.77
CA SER A 124 -12.59 7.18 -10.37
C SER A 124 -12.10 6.41 -9.14
N SER A 125 -13.02 5.73 -8.45
CA SER A 125 -12.65 4.88 -7.30
C SER A 125 -11.65 3.79 -7.70
N ASN A 126 -11.82 3.16 -8.87
CA ASN A 126 -10.88 2.14 -9.36
C ASN A 126 -9.48 2.71 -9.63
N GLN A 127 -9.40 3.92 -10.19
CA GLN A 127 -8.10 4.58 -10.39
C GLN A 127 -7.42 4.90 -9.06
N ARG A 128 -8.17 5.34 -8.04
CA ARG A 128 -7.61 5.56 -6.69
C ARG A 128 -7.08 4.26 -6.08
N ILE A 129 -7.85 3.17 -6.19
CA ILE A 129 -7.41 1.84 -5.72
C ILE A 129 -6.11 1.44 -6.44
N SER A 130 -6.04 1.57 -7.76
CA SER A 130 -4.83 1.22 -8.52
C SER A 130 -3.61 2.09 -8.15
N LEU A 131 -3.80 3.36 -7.83
CA LEU A 131 -2.71 4.22 -7.33
C LEU A 131 -2.24 3.77 -5.94
N ILE A 132 -3.16 3.43 -5.04
CA ILE A 132 -2.85 2.92 -3.71
C ILE A 132 -2.08 1.60 -3.80
N GLU A 133 -2.56 0.63 -4.59
CA GLU A 133 -1.88 -0.65 -4.82
C GLU A 133 -0.47 -0.45 -5.39
N ARG A 134 -0.31 0.47 -6.33
CA ARG A 134 1.00 0.80 -6.90
C ARG A 134 1.96 1.37 -5.85
N LEU A 135 1.49 2.28 -5.01
CA LEU A 135 2.27 2.83 -3.90
C LEU A 135 2.67 1.74 -2.90
N GLU A 136 1.72 0.89 -2.54
CA GLU A 136 1.94 -0.20 -1.61
C GLU A 136 2.96 -1.21 -2.14
N ASN A 137 2.84 -1.62 -3.40
CA ASN A 137 3.79 -2.54 -4.02
C ASN A 137 5.20 -1.96 -4.10
N SER A 138 5.33 -0.72 -4.58
CA SER A 138 6.65 -0.09 -4.76
C SER A 138 7.32 0.27 -3.42
N SER A 139 6.56 0.62 -2.39
CA SER A 139 7.11 0.94 -1.06
C SER A 139 7.34 -0.28 -0.18
N ARG A 140 6.96 -1.48 -0.62
CA ARG A 140 7.27 -2.77 0.03
C ARG A 140 8.34 -3.58 -0.71
N GLY A 141 8.99 -3.02 -1.73
CA GLY A 141 10.01 -3.71 -2.52
C GLY A 141 9.46 -4.78 -3.48
N ARG A 142 8.13 -4.95 -3.58
CA ARG A 142 7.52 -6.06 -4.32
C ARG A 142 7.69 -5.95 -5.84
N ASP A 143 7.75 -4.77 -6.38
CA ASP A 143 7.98 -4.50 -7.80
C ASP A 143 9.44 -4.16 -8.15
N SER A 144 10.35 -4.29 -7.18
CA SER A 144 11.77 -4.04 -7.33
C SER A 144 12.62 -5.32 -7.33
N ILE A 145 11.99 -6.50 -7.23
CA ILE A 145 12.70 -7.78 -7.19
C ILE A 145 13.32 -8.05 -8.55
N GLU A 146 14.63 -7.84 -8.64
CA GLU A 146 15.41 -8.08 -9.85
C GLU A 146 16.76 -8.71 -9.49
N PHE A 147 16.98 -9.95 -9.91
CA PHE A 147 18.22 -10.67 -9.68
C PHE A 147 19.19 -10.50 -10.84
N THR A 148 20.45 -10.33 -10.51
CA THR A 148 21.51 -10.25 -11.51
C THR A 148 21.59 -11.55 -12.32
N ALA A 149 21.74 -11.41 -13.63
CA ALA A 149 21.98 -12.56 -14.51
C ALA A 149 23.36 -13.19 -14.19
N GLY A 150 23.39 -14.51 -13.97
CA GLY A 150 24.64 -15.21 -13.75
C GLY A 150 24.55 -16.43 -12.81
N ALA A 151 25.71 -16.87 -12.34
CA ALA A 151 25.88 -18.16 -11.64
C ALA A 151 25.63 -18.10 -10.12
N VAL A 152 25.24 -16.97 -9.55
CA VAL A 152 24.93 -16.82 -8.12
C VAL A 152 23.57 -17.44 -7.80
N LYS A 153 23.42 -17.94 -6.60
CA LYS A 153 22.12 -18.36 -6.07
C LYS A 153 21.25 -17.12 -5.80
N LYS A 154 19.93 -17.30 -5.90
CA LYS A 154 18.93 -16.24 -5.79
C LYS A 154 17.99 -16.55 -4.64
N ILE A 155 18.02 -15.71 -3.62
CA ILE A 155 17.22 -15.89 -2.40
C ILE A 155 16.23 -14.72 -2.31
N LEU A 156 14.94 -15.05 -2.24
CA LEU A 156 13.91 -14.10 -1.84
C LEU A 156 13.69 -14.19 -0.33
N VAL A 157 13.88 -13.09 0.39
CA VAL A 157 13.54 -13.01 1.81
C VAL A 157 12.29 -12.14 1.96
N THR A 158 11.27 -12.61 2.67
CA THR A 158 10.06 -11.83 2.93
C THR A 158 9.94 -11.51 4.42
N GLY A 159 9.54 -10.28 4.71
CA GLY A 159 9.16 -9.81 6.03
C GLY A 159 7.72 -9.30 6.04
N PHE A 160 7.31 -8.73 7.16
CA PHE A 160 5.97 -8.22 7.36
C PHE A 160 5.98 -6.81 7.93
N ASP A 161 4.92 -6.05 7.63
CA ASP A 161 4.65 -4.73 8.21
C ASP A 161 4.40 -4.80 9.73
N PRO A 162 4.53 -3.69 10.46
CA PRO A 162 4.02 -3.56 11.83
C PRO A 162 2.56 -3.97 11.95
N PHE A 163 2.20 -4.61 13.06
CA PHE A 163 0.83 -5.09 13.34
C PHE A 163 0.49 -4.95 14.83
N LEU A 164 -0.75 -5.25 15.24
CA LEU A 164 -1.30 -5.03 16.59
C LEU A 164 -1.28 -3.54 17.00
N LEU A 165 -1.38 -2.63 16.05
CA LEU A 165 -1.26 -1.19 16.24
C LEU A 165 -2.48 -0.55 16.93
N ASP A 166 -3.57 -1.30 17.11
CA ASP A 166 -4.70 -0.97 17.96
C ASP A 166 -4.30 -0.98 19.45
N LYS A 167 -3.42 -1.91 19.84
CA LYS A 167 -2.92 -2.08 21.20
C LYS A 167 -1.60 -1.32 21.43
N HIS A 168 -0.71 -1.37 20.47
CA HIS A 168 0.65 -0.84 20.55
C HIS A 168 0.95 -0.01 19.31
N ILE A 169 0.56 1.26 19.33
CA ILE A 169 0.71 2.17 18.16
C ILE A 169 2.17 2.35 17.72
N ASP A 170 3.10 2.12 18.63
CA ASP A 170 4.54 2.20 18.45
C ASP A 170 5.21 0.86 18.11
N GLN A 171 4.42 -0.19 17.86
CA GLN A 171 4.93 -1.51 17.53
C GLN A 171 5.73 -1.47 16.22
N SER A 172 6.96 -1.98 16.25
CA SER A 172 7.77 -2.29 15.07
C SER A 172 7.71 -3.79 14.76
N ASN A 173 8.03 -4.19 13.55
CA ASN A 173 8.13 -5.60 13.20
C ASN A 173 9.59 -5.94 12.81
N PRO A 174 10.31 -6.72 13.63
CA PRO A 174 11.69 -7.08 13.32
C PRO A 174 11.87 -7.81 11.99
N SER A 175 10.83 -8.50 11.48
CA SER A 175 10.93 -9.16 10.17
C SER A 175 10.96 -8.16 9.00
N GLY A 176 10.25 -7.04 9.11
CA GLY A 176 10.36 -5.94 8.16
C GLY A 176 11.75 -5.31 8.17
N ILE A 177 12.34 -5.13 9.37
CA ILE A 177 13.71 -4.64 9.53
C ILE A 177 14.71 -5.58 8.86
N VAL A 178 14.56 -6.90 9.03
CA VAL A 178 15.41 -7.90 8.37
C VAL A 178 15.31 -7.79 6.85
N ALA A 179 14.11 -7.65 6.30
CA ALA A 179 13.92 -7.46 4.87
C ALA A 179 14.64 -6.19 4.38
N LEU A 180 14.44 -5.04 5.04
CA LEU A 180 15.10 -3.79 4.68
C LEU A 180 16.63 -3.87 4.74
N ASN A 181 17.16 -4.59 5.73
CA ASN A 181 18.62 -4.72 5.92
C ASN A 181 19.28 -5.65 4.89
N LEU A 182 18.59 -6.67 4.44
CA LEU A 182 19.15 -7.70 3.55
C LEU A 182 18.95 -7.40 2.07
N ASP A 183 18.08 -6.45 1.71
CA ASP A 183 17.75 -6.18 0.31
C ASP A 183 18.96 -5.75 -0.52
N GLY A 184 19.20 -6.46 -1.63
CA GLY A 184 20.32 -6.23 -2.53
C GLY A 184 21.68 -6.74 -2.01
N GLN A 185 21.73 -7.44 -0.87
CA GLN A 185 22.98 -7.96 -0.33
C GLN A 185 23.39 -9.27 -1.00
N THR A 186 24.70 -9.54 -0.94
CA THR A 186 25.28 -10.82 -1.35
C THR A 186 25.77 -11.58 -0.14
N LEU A 187 25.26 -12.80 0.05
CA LEU A 187 25.73 -13.74 1.07
C LEU A 187 26.76 -14.68 0.46
N THR A 188 27.91 -14.85 1.14
CA THR A 188 28.95 -15.80 0.72
C THR A 188 29.17 -16.83 1.81
N TYR A 189 29.15 -18.12 1.44
CA TYR A 189 29.47 -19.23 2.33
C TYR A 189 30.36 -20.24 1.60
N GLY A 190 31.62 -20.33 2.00
CA GLY A 190 32.63 -21.12 1.30
C GLY A 190 32.84 -20.63 -0.13
N GLN A 191 32.55 -21.49 -1.11
CA GLN A 191 32.61 -21.16 -2.54
C GLN A 191 31.23 -20.79 -3.11
N ALA A 192 30.18 -20.88 -2.31
CA ALA A 192 28.83 -20.53 -2.72
C ALA A 192 28.55 -19.04 -2.47
N SER A 193 27.85 -18.41 -3.40
CA SER A 193 27.39 -17.03 -3.27
C SER A 193 25.91 -16.97 -3.62
N ALA A 194 25.17 -16.11 -2.93
CA ALA A 194 23.75 -15.87 -3.16
C ALA A 194 23.45 -14.38 -3.14
N GLU A 195 22.68 -13.93 -4.09
CA GLU A 195 22.08 -12.60 -4.09
C GLU A 195 20.74 -12.65 -3.35
N ILE A 196 20.50 -11.68 -2.49
CA ILE A 196 19.26 -11.56 -1.72
C ILE A 196 18.46 -10.40 -2.26
N GLN A 197 17.21 -10.66 -2.62
CA GLN A 197 16.20 -9.65 -2.86
C GLN A 197 15.09 -9.81 -1.83
N THR A 198 14.41 -8.73 -1.48
CA THR A 198 13.44 -8.81 -0.40
C THR A 198 12.11 -8.14 -0.74
N ALA A 199 11.07 -8.51 0.01
CA ALA A 199 9.78 -7.84 -0.01
C ALA A 199 9.14 -7.86 1.39
N ILE A 200 8.27 -6.88 1.64
CA ILE A 200 7.45 -6.83 2.85
C ILE A 200 5.99 -7.12 2.47
N PHE A 201 5.28 -7.87 3.31
CA PHE A 201 3.84 -8.11 3.18
C PHE A 201 3.07 -7.38 4.29
N PRO A 202 1.84 -6.93 4.01
CA PRO A 202 0.94 -6.46 5.05
C PRO A 202 0.52 -7.61 5.99
N VAL A 203 0.13 -7.30 7.22
CA VAL A 203 -0.42 -8.28 8.17
C VAL A 203 -1.94 -8.10 8.23
N ARG A 204 -2.61 -8.41 7.13
CA ARG A 204 -4.08 -8.39 7.00
C ARG A 204 -4.54 -9.70 6.37
N PHE A 205 -5.51 -10.35 6.98
CA PHE A 205 -6.02 -11.63 6.47
C PHE A 205 -6.69 -11.48 5.10
N GLU A 206 -7.36 -10.37 4.86
CA GLU A 206 -7.99 -10.08 3.57
C GLU A 206 -6.98 -10.10 2.42
N ASP A 207 -5.78 -9.54 2.61
CA ASP A 207 -4.72 -9.54 1.59
C ASP A 207 -4.22 -10.96 1.29
N PHE A 208 -4.07 -11.78 2.33
CA PHE A 208 -3.72 -13.20 2.16
C PHE A 208 -4.81 -13.98 1.43
N ASP A 209 -6.07 -13.71 1.76
CA ASP A 209 -7.22 -14.35 1.11
C ASP A 209 -7.40 -13.87 -0.35
N ALA A 210 -6.98 -12.64 -0.66
CA ALA A 210 -6.91 -12.12 -2.02
C ALA A 210 -5.73 -12.69 -2.85
N GLY A 211 -4.85 -13.47 -2.23
CA GLY A 211 -3.72 -14.14 -2.89
C GLY A 211 -2.51 -13.23 -3.13
N GLU A 212 -2.30 -12.23 -2.29
CA GLU A 212 -1.17 -11.29 -2.38
C GLU A 212 0.19 -11.99 -2.38
N VAL A 213 0.34 -13.06 -1.59
CA VAL A 213 1.56 -13.85 -1.52
C VAL A 213 1.78 -14.63 -2.81
N GLU A 214 0.75 -15.32 -3.27
CA GLU A 214 0.77 -16.12 -4.50
C GLU A 214 1.05 -15.25 -5.72
N GLN A 215 0.46 -14.07 -5.81
CA GLN A 215 0.68 -13.12 -6.91
C GLN A 215 2.15 -12.71 -7.04
N LEU A 216 2.86 -12.56 -5.93
CA LEU A 216 4.29 -12.25 -5.94
C LEU A 216 5.15 -13.49 -6.22
N ILE A 217 4.88 -14.59 -5.53
CA ILE A 217 5.78 -15.75 -5.48
C ILE A 217 5.62 -16.66 -6.71
N GLU A 218 4.38 -16.89 -7.18
CA GLU A 218 4.14 -17.81 -8.29
C GLU A 218 4.91 -17.47 -9.59
N PRO A 219 4.97 -16.22 -10.06
CA PRO A 219 5.74 -15.88 -11.25
C PRO A 219 7.23 -16.20 -11.08
N LEU A 220 7.81 -15.91 -9.91
CA LEU A 220 9.22 -16.16 -9.60
C LEU A 220 9.55 -17.65 -9.60
N LEU A 221 8.66 -18.49 -9.07
CA LEU A 221 8.81 -19.95 -9.07
C LEU A 221 8.60 -20.53 -10.47
N LYS A 222 7.55 -20.11 -11.19
CA LYS A 222 7.25 -20.60 -12.55
C LYS A 222 8.39 -20.32 -13.53
N THR A 223 9.04 -19.17 -13.40
CA THR A 223 10.16 -18.76 -14.26
C THR A 223 11.53 -19.17 -13.71
N ARG A 224 11.57 -19.86 -12.57
CA ARG A 224 12.82 -20.27 -11.88
C ARG A 224 13.76 -19.08 -11.61
N GLN A 225 13.19 -17.95 -11.24
CA GLN A 225 13.96 -16.74 -10.91
C GLN A 225 14.50 -16.76 -9.48
N VAL A 226 14.07 -17.70 -8.65
CA VAL A 226 14.56 -17.88 -7.27
C VAL A 226 14.98 -19.31 -7.04
N ASP A 227 16.06 -19.51 -6.28
CA ASP A 227 16.53 -20.81 -5.81
C ASP A 227 15.97 -21.16 -4.42
N MET A 228 15.68 -20.12 -3.60
CA MET A 228 15.18 -20.29 -2.24
C MET A 228 14.27 -19.12 -1.86
N ILE A 229 13.25 -19.42 -1.08
CA ILE A 229 12.38 -18.41 -0.44
C ILE A 229 12.50 -18.61 1.08
N VAL A 230 12.71 -17.51 1.79
CA VAL A 230 12.79 -17.47 3.25
C VAL A 230 11.75 -16.48 3.75
N THR A 231 10.77 -16.95 4.50
CA THR A 231 9.80 -16.09 5.17
C THR A 231 10.26 -15.84 6.60
N VAL A 232 10.45 -14.58 6.96
CA VAL A 232 10.78 -14.14 8.31
C VAL A 232 9.53 -13.54 8.93
N SER A 233 9.17 -13.98 10.14
CA SER A 233 8.06 -13.42 10.91
C SER A 233 8.52 -13.05 12.31
N MET A 234 7.79 -12.17 12.97
CA MET A 234 8.06 -11.81 14.36
C MET A 234 7.80 -13.02 15.25
N GLY A 235 8.87 -13.49 15.90
CA GLY A 235 8.81 -14.57 16.90
C GLY A 235 8.40 -14.06 18.28
N ARG A 236 8.56 -14.95 19.30
CA ARG A 236 8.28 -14.59 20.70
C ARG A 236 9.56 -14.18 21.42
N THR A 237 10.27 -15.17 22.01
CA THR A 237 11.47 -14.93 22.83
C THR A 237 12.74 -15.46 22.18
N ASP A 238 12.64 -16.51 21.39
CA ASP A 238 13.77 -17.19 20.76
C ASP A 238 13.64 -17.17 19.24
N PHE A 239 14.74 -17.49 18.56
CA PHE A 239 14.75 -17.68 17.13
C PHE A 239 14.32 -19.11 16.80
N ASP A 240 13.17 -19.26 16.16
CA ASP A 240 12.59 -20.53 15.79
C ASP A 240 12.74 -20.79 14.27
N LEU A 241 13.06 -22.03 13.91
CA LEU A 241 12.92 -22.52 12.54
C LEU A 241 11.65 -23.36 12.44
N GLU A 242 10.65 -22.83 11.75
CA GLU A 242 9.39 -23.51 11.55
C GLU A 242 9.53 -24.68 10.58
N HIS A 243 9.27 -25.90 11.04
CA HIS A 243 9.29 -27.10 10.23
C HIS A 243 7.95 -27.42 9.55
N PHE A 244 6.85 -26.95 10.13
CA PHE A 244 5.50 -27.25 9.66
C PHE A 244 4.64 -25.98 9.68
N PRO A 245 3.97 -25.65 8.57
CA PRO A 245 3.06 -24.52 8.55
C PRO A 245 1.83 -24.78 9.42
N GLY A 246 1.35 -23.77 10.12
CA GLY A 246 0.10 -23.83 10.84
C GLY A 246 -1.10 -23.94 9.89
N ARG A 247 -2.13 -24.70 10.29
CA ARG A 247 -3.37 -24.84 9.53
C ARG A 247 -4.48 -23.87 9.95
N ARG A 248 -4.25 -23.12 11.02
CA ARG A 248 -5.24 -22.19 11.57
C ARG A 248 -4.66 -20.79 11.64
N ARG A 249 -5.47 -19.81 11.27
CA ARG A 249 -5.19 -18.41 11.54
C ARG A 249 -5.53 -18.09 13.02
N SER A 250 -4.77 -17.17 13.58
CA SER A 250 -5.14 -16.57 14.88
C SER A 250 -6.24 -15.54 14.67
N SER A 251 -7.21 -15.51 15.59
CA SER A 251 -8.19 -14.41 15.68
C SER A 251 -7.61 -13.16 16.35
N ASP A 252 -6.36 -13.22 16.82
CA ASP A 252 -5.71 -12.11 17.53
C ASP A 252 -5.09 -11.06 16.59
N SER A 253 -5.12 -11.32 15.28
CA SER A 253 -4.67 -10.38 14.24
C SER A 253 -5.82 -10.15 13.26
N PRO A 254 -6.84 -9.39 13.67
CA PRO A 254 -7.99 -9.11 12.82
C PRO A 254 -7.59 -8.25 11.62
N ASP A 255 -8.35 -8.40 10.56
CA ASP A 255 -8.27 -7.50 9.40
C ASP A 255 -8.63 -6.07 9.80
N ASN A 256 -8.16 -5.12 9.03
CA ASN A 256 -8.44 -3.71 9.22
C ASN A 256 -9.60 -3.23 8.33
#